data_6dfbb3c4d64430a78f0ab984be25faa7
#
_entry.id   6dfbb3c4d64430a78f0ab984be25faa7
#
_cell.length_a   1.000
_cell.length_b   1.000
_cell.length_c   1.000
_cell.angle_alpha   90.00
_cell.angle_beta   90.00
_cell.angle_gamma   90.00
#
_symmetry.space_group_name_H-M   'P 1'
#
loop_
_entity.id
_entity.type
_entity.pdbx_description
1 polymer ?
#
loop_
_entity_poly.entity_id
_entity_poly.type
_entity_poly.pdbx_seq_one_letter_code
_entity_poly.pdbx_strand_id
1 'polypeptide(L)'
;KSWTLEKNESTLKIFFDDAVKFDYEKLNPFPNKIIANIPYNITTPLIWNLLKFSEHGLKYHLYMLQKESALRIIAPPDTKERYPLGITIEAMGHASIVKNVSRNCFRPIPEVDSAIVEIVIEKNFELANDDLWSEILHKGFSQRRKTLLNNLKNFHDINDILFSLNIDKNIRAEDLTSEEWLKIYHNVKNPSVN
;
A
#
# COMPACT_ATOMS: atom_id res chain seq x y z
N LYS A 1 -19.46 -12.55 -16.66
CA LYS A 1 -20.75 -12.05 -17.16
C LYS A 1 -20.91 -10.62 -16.68
N SER A 2 -21.07 -9.67 -17.61
CA SER A 2 -21.37 -8.27 -17.27
C SER A 2 -22.87 -8.04 -17.38
N TRP A 3 -23.43 -7.27 -16.45
CA TRP A 3 -24.81 -6.82 -16.49
C TRP A 3 -24.82 -5.30 -16.56
N THR A 4 -25.55 -4.75 -17.49
CA THR A 4 -25.75 -3.30 -17.60
C THR A 4 -27.22 -3.01 -17.31
N LEU A 5 -27.49 -2.16 -16.32
CA LEU A 5 -28.83 -1.63 -16.06
C LEU A 5 -28.85 -0.18 -16.51
N GLU A 6 -29.53 0.10 -17.61
CA GLU A 6 -29.77 1.48 -18.05
C GLU A 6 -31.12 1.94 -17.48
N LYS A 7 -31.10 2.94 -16.60
CA LYS A 7 -32.26 3.67 -16.16
C LYS A 7 -31.95 5.14 -16.06
N ASN A 8 -32.49 5.94 -16.94
CA ASN A 8 -32.51 7.41 -16.92
C ASN A 8 -31.22 8.08 -16.41
N GLU A 9 -30.26 8.37 -17.31
CA GLU A 9 -29.06 9.18 -17.13
C GLU A 9 -27.97 8.67 -16.17
N SER A 10 -28.21 7.63 -15.38
CA SER A 10 -27.17 6.97 -14.60
C SER A 10 -26.93 5.55 -15.07
N THR A 11 -25.80 5.29 -15.70
CA THR A 11 -25.43 3.94 -16.13
C THR A 11 -24.73 3.21 -14.99
N LEU A 12 -25.39 2.21 -14.41
CA LEU A 12 -24.78 1.25 -13.49
C LEU A 12 -24.25 0.06 -14.27
N LYS A 13 -22.94 -0.18 -14.21
CA LYS A 13 -22.30 -1.39 -14.77
C LYS A 13 -21.93 -2.33 -13.63
N ILE A 14 -22.36 -3.60 -13.71
CA ILE A 14 -22.07 -4.63 -12.71
C ILE A 14 -21.14 -5.67 -13.35
N PHE A 15 -20.01 -5.94 -12.70
CA PHE A 15 -19.04 -6.97 -13.10
C PHE A 15 -18.99 -8.06 -12.03
N PHE A 16 -19.01 -9.33 -12.47
CA PHE A 16 -18.80 -10.50 -11.59
C PHE A 16 -17.46 -11.12 -11.94
N ASP A 17 -16.43 -10.73 -11.20
CA ASP A 17 -15.07 -11.16 -11.48
C ASP A 17 -14.22 -11.18 -10.19
N ASP A 18 -13.01 -11.74 -10.26
CA ASP A 18 -12.02 -11.65 -9.21
C ASP A 18 -11.45 -10.22 -9.16
N ALA A 19 -11.75 -9.48 -8.10
CA ALA A 19 -11.33 -8.09 -7.97
C ALA A 19 -9.80 -7.91 -8.02
N VAL A 20 -9.01 -8.90 -7.62
CA VAL A 20 -7.53 -8.82 -7.69
C VAL A 20 -7.02 -8.98 -9.13
N LYS A 21 -7.75 -9.74 -9.96
CA LYS A 21 -7.36 -10.05 -11.35
C LYS A 21 -8.13 -9.23 -12.40
N PHE A 22 -9.12 -8.47 -11.97
CA PHE A 22 -9.94 -7.67 -12.86
C PHE A 22 -9.07 -6.65 -13.60
N ASP A 23 -9.30 -6.54 -14.90
CA ASP A 23 -8.63 -5.57 -15.76
C ASP A 23 -9.33 -4.20 -15.64
N TYR A 24 -8.84 -3.39 -14.71
CA TYR A 24 -9.40 -2.07 -14.42
C TYR A 24 -9.18 -1.07 -15.57
N GLU A 25 -8.22 -1.29 -16.47
CA GLU A 25 -7.97 -0.42 -17.63
C GLU A 25 -9.14 -0.41 -18.63
N LYS A 26 -9.96 -1.46 -18.61
CA LYS A 26 -11.18 -1.54 -19.43
C LYS A 26 -12.33 -0.62 -18.98
N LEU A 27 -12.19 0.00 -17.80
CA LEU A 27 -13.22 0.89 -17.30
C LEU A 27 -13.20 2.23 -18.07
N ASN A 28 -14.35 2.63 -18.59
CA ASN A 28 -14.52 3.90 -19.28
C ASN A 28 -15.85 4.57 -18.86
N PRO A 29 -15.82 5.79 -18.28
CA PRO A 29 -14.59 6.53 -17.90
C PRO A 29 -13.80 5.81 -16.80
N PHE A 30 -12.48 6.07 -16.75
CA PHE A 30 -11.66 5.50 -15.70
C PHE A 30 -12.01 6.12 -14.33
N PRO A 31 -12.15 5.32 -13.26
CA PRO A 31 -12.58 5.82 -11.95
C PRO A 31 -11.49 6.65 -11.28
N ASN A 32 -11.86 7.75 -10.63
CA ASN A 32 -10.96 8.55 -9.79
C ASN A 32 -11.11 8.24 -8.29
N LYS A 33 -12.12 7.45 -7.93
CA LYS A 33 -12.41 7.04 -6.55
C LYS A 33 -12.82 5.58 -6.51
N ILE A 34 -12.47 4.91 -5.43
CA ILE A 34 -12.94 3.56 -5.13
C ILE A 34 -13.49 3.49 -3.70
N ILE A 35 -14.62 2.81 -3.54
CA ILE A 35 -15.21 2.50 -2.25
C ILE A 35 -15.45 1.00 -2.22
N ALA A 36 -14.89 0.31 -1.22
CA ALA A 36 -15.04 -1.14 -1.15
C ALA A 36 -15.13 -1.67 0.28
N ASN A 37 -16.01 -2.68 0.43
CA ASN A 37 -15.95 -3.60 1.56
C ASN A 37 -15.13 -4.82 1.10
N ILE A 38 -13.86 -4.88 1.53
CA ILE A 38 -12.91 -5.85 1.00
C ILE A 38 -12.94 -7.13 1.85
N PRO A 39 -13.10 -8.31 1.21
CA PRO A 39 -12.88 -9.59 1.89
C PRO A 39 -11.47 -9.66 2.46
N TYR A 40 -11.35 -10.14 3.70
CA TYR A 40 -10.10 -10.04 4.49
C TYR A 40 -8.90 -10.71 3.83
N ASN A 41 -9.12 -11.84 3.15
CA ASN A 41 -8.07 -12.62 2.51
C ASN A 41 -7.43 -11.97 1.28
N ILE A 42 -8.06 -10.95 0.68
CA ILE A 42 -7.56 -10.26 -0.51
C ILE A 42 -7.17 -8.80 -0.25
N THR A 43 -7.23 -8.33 1.00
CA THR A 43 -7.01 -6.90 1.35
C THR A 43 -5.69 -6.38 0.79
N THR A 44 -4.57 -7.00 1.16
CA THR A 44 -3.23 -6.52 0.75
C THR A 44 -3.02 -6.59 -0.76
N PRO A 45 -3.24 -7.73 -1.45
CA PRO A 45 -3.01 -7.79 -2.90
C PRO A 45 -3.96 -6.87 -3.69
N LEU A 46 -5.20 -6.67 -3.24
CA LEU A 46 -6.13 -5.78 -3.93
C LEU A 46 -5.69 -4.32 -3.80
N ILE A 47 -5.31 -3.87 -2.60
CA ILE A 47 -4.87 -2.48 -2.40
C ILE A 47 -3.59 -2.21 -3.21
N TRP A 48 -2.60 -3.12 -3.18
CA TRP A 48 -1.39 -3.01 -4.01
C TRP A 48 -1.73 -2.87 -5.49
N ASN A 49 -2.65 -3.70 -6.00
CA ASN A 49 -3.06 -3.64 -7.40
C ASN A 49 -3.74 -2.30 -7.73
N LEU A 50 -4.61 -1.80 -6.86
CA LEU A 50 -5.33 -0.54 -7.08
C LEU A 50 -4.44 0.69 -7.00
N LEU A 51 -3.41 0.70 -6.14
CA LEU A 51 -2.42 1.79 -6.07
C LEU A 51 -1.67 1.99 -7.39
N LYS A 52 -1.48 0.93 -8.18
CA LYS A 52 -0.84 1.00 -9.51
C LYS A 52 -1.57 1.92 -10.50
N PHE A 53 -2.85 2.14 -10.27
CA PHE A 53 -3.68 3.00 -11.13
C PHE A 53 -3.71 4.47 -10.68
N SER A 54 -2.86 4.86 -9.72
CA SER A 54 -2.76 6.25 -9.26
C SER A 54 -2.33 7.20 -10.38
N GLU A 55 -1.46 6.76 -11.30
CA GLU A 55 -1.06 7.49 -12.50
C GLU A 55 -2.24 7.75 -13.45
N HIS A 56 -3.21 6.83 -13.49
CA HIS A 56 -4.42 6.94 -14.31
C HIS A 56 -5.52 7.79 -13.64
N GLY A 57 -5.25 8.34 -12.45
CA GLY A 57 -6.15 9.24 -11.74
C GLY A 57 -6.97 8.62 -10.61
N LEU A 58 -6.76 7.34 -10.27
CA LEU A 58 -7.37 6.72 -9.09
C LEU A 58 -6.64 7.20 -7.82
N LYS A 59 -7.13 8.27 -7.22
CA LYS A 59 -6.44 8.97 -6.12
C LYS A 59 -7.13 8.84 -4.77
N TYR A 60 -8.41 8.52 -4.75
CA TYR A 60 -9.19 8.44 -3.52
C TYR A 60 -9.71 7.03 -3.29
N HIS A 61 -9.39 6.47 -2.12
CA HIS A 61 -9.77 5.12 -1.74
C HIS A 61 -10.44 5.14 -0.36
N LEU A 62 -11.58 4.47 -0.24
CA LEU A 62 -12.28 4.29 1.02
C LEU A 62 -12.60 2.81 1.21
N TYR A 63 -11.96 2.18 2.17
CA TYR A 63 -12.04 0.74 2.39
C TYR A 63 -12.56 0.39 3.76
N MET A 64 -13.47 -0.58 3.84
CA MET A 64 -13.76 -1.28 5.09
C MET A 64 -12.92 -2.55 5.16
N LEU A 65 -12.07 -2.65 6.20
CA LEU A 65 -11.07 -3.68 6.41
C LEU A 65 -11.15 -4.25 7.83
N GLN A 66 -10.50 -5.38 8.09
CA GLN A 66 -10.20 -5.78 9.47
C GLN A 66 -9.42 -4.68 10.18
N LYS A 67 -9.72 -4.44 11.45
CA LYS A 67 -9.06 -3.40 12.25
C LYS A 67 -7.54 -3.57 12.30
N GLU A 68 -7.03 -4.80 12.38
CA GLU A 68 -5.60 -5.06 12.36
C GLU A 68 -4.95 -4.65 11.03
N SER A 69 -5.60 -4.95 9.90
CA SER A 69 -5.11 -4.52 8.57
C SER A 69 -5.12 -3.01 8.43
N ALA A 70 -6.14 -2.34 8.96
CA ALA A 70 -6.21 -0.89 9.00
C ALA A 70 -5.06 -0.27 9.81
N LEU A 71 -4.78 -0.82 10.99
CA LEU A 71 -3.67 -0.37 11.85
C LEU A 71 -2.31 -0.54 11.16
N ARG A 72 -2.10 -1.60 10.40
CA ARG A 72 -0.87 -1.81 9.61
C ARG A 72 -0.69 -0.76 8.51
N ILE A 73 -1.78 -0.31 7.89
CA ILE A 73 -1.72 0.72 6.84
C ILE A 73 -1.26 2.06 7.40
N ILE A 74 -1.72 2.44 8.61
CA ILE A 74 -1.43 3.74 9.23
C ILE A 74 -0.30 3.67 10.27
N ALA A 75 0.40 2.53 10.39
CA ALA A 75 1.41 2.31 11.40
C ALA A 75 2.59 3.28 11.27
N PRO A 76 2.91 4.08 12.30
CA PRO A 76 4.06 4.97 12.27
C PRO A 76 5.38 4.18 12.35
N PRO A 77 6.55 4.82 12.09
CA PRO A 77 7.85 4.25 12.38
C PRO A 77 7.97 3.76 13.83
N ASP A 78 8.92 2.89 14.12
CA ASP A 78 9.19 2.28 15.44
C ASP A 78 8.02 1.43 15.99
N THR A 79 7.16 0.91 15.11
CA THR A 79 6.08 0.01 15.52
C THR A 79 6.15 -1.35 14.81
N LYS A 80 5.76 -2.40 15.53
CA LYS A 80 5.71 -3.76 14.99
C LYS A 80 4.65 -3.96 13.90
N GLU A 81 3.68 -3.07 13.81
CA GLU A 81 2.63 -3.04 12.79
C GLU A 81 3.11 -2.46 11.46
N ARG A 82 4.24 -1.75 11.46
CA ARG A 82 4.81 -1.13 10.26
C ARG A 82 5.08 -2.18 9.17
N TYR A 83 4.67 -1.87 7.94
CA TYR A 83 4.62 -2.83 6.84
C TYR A 83 4.78 -2.16 5.47
N PRO A 84 5.34 -2.83 4.45
CA PRO A 84 5.60 -2.25 3.12
C PRO A 84 4.43 -1.48 2.49
N LEU A 85 3.21 -2.00 2.56
CA LEU A 85 2.04 -1.32 1.99
C LEU A 85 1.79 0.04 2.67
N GLY A 86 1.86 0.11 4.00
CA GLY A 86 1.69 1.37 4.75
C GLY A 86 2.76 2.39 4.39
N ILE A 87 4.04 1.95 4.27
CA ILE A 87 5.16 2.80 3.85
C ILE A 87 4.94 3.34 2.44
N THR A 88 4.48 2.49 1.51
CA THR A 88 4.19 2.91 0.13
C THR A 88 3.07 3.95 0.09
N ILE A 89 1.97 3.71 0.82
CA ILE A 89 0.87 4.67 0.91
C ILE A 89 1.34 6.00 1.49
N GLU A 90 2.14 5.99 2.57
CA GLU A 90 2.72 7.20 3.19
C GLU A 90 3.67 7.94 2.24
N ALA A 91 4.46 7.21 1.44
CA ALA A 91 5.33 7.79 0.41
C ALA A 91 4.53 8.42 -0.76
N MET A 92 3.34 7.90 -1.06
CA MET A 92 2.47 8.37 -2.15
C MET A 92 1.41 9.39 -1.71
N GLY A 93 1.13 9.49 -0.40
CA GLY A 93 0.09 10.36 0.13
C GLY A 93 -0.12 10.16 1.62
N HIS A 94 -1.36 9.94 2.04
CA HIS A 94 -1.67 9.65 3.44
C HIS A 94 -2.84 8.68 3.60
N ALA A 95 -2.93 8.08 4.77
CA ALA A 95 -4.05 7.25 5.17
C ALA A 95 -4.51 7.56 6.59
N SER A 96 -5.80 7.41 6.85
CA SER A 96 -6.38 7.58 8.17
C SER A 96 -7.54 6.61 8.44
N ILE A 97 -7.75 6.25 9.70
CA ILE A 97 -8.96 5.54 10.12
C ILE A 97 -10.07 6.56 10.35
N VAL A 98 -11.05 6.57 9.45
CA VAL A 98 -12.23 7.45 9.54
C VAL A 98 -13.19 6.97 10.61
N LYS A 99 -13.38 5.63 10.74
CA LYS A 99 -14.33 5.06 11.69
C LYS A 99 -13.96 3.63 12.08
N ASN A 100 -14.07 3.32 13.38
CA ASN A 100 -14.08 1.95 13.85
C ASN A 100 -15.50 1.37 13.73
N VAL A 101 -15.61 0.11 13.28
CA VAL A 101 -16.87 -0.60 13.09
C VAL A 101 -16.87 -1.87 13.94
N SER A 102 -17.77 -1.91 14.94
CA SER A 102 -17.89 -3.08 15.80
C SER A 102 -18.33 -4.31 15.00
N ARG A 103 -17.76 -5.46 15.31
CA ARG A 103 -18.18 -6.76 14.76
C ARG A 103 -19.67 -7.04 14.97
N ASN A 104 -20.30 -6.46 15.97
CA ASN A 104 -21.71 -6.62 16.26
C ASN A 104 -22.64 -5.97 15.19
N CYS A 105 -22.08 -5.14 14.30
CA CYS A 105 -22.82 -4.55 13.18
C CYS A 105 -23.04 -5.54 12.02
N PHE A 106 -22.49 -6.76 12.09
CA PHE A 106 -22.51 -7.72 10.99
C PHE A 106 -23.37 -8.95 11.33
N ARG A 107 -23.90 -9.61 10.32
CA ARG A 107 -24.61 -10.89 10.39
C ARG A 107 -24.12 -11.80 9.25
N PRO A 108 -23.50 -12.95 9.52
CA PRO A 108 -23.08 -13.44 10.82
C PRO A 108 -22.01 -12.53 11.46
N ILE A 109 -21.87 -12.59 12.78
CA ILE A 109 -20.89 -11.79 13.52
C ILE A 109 -19.47 -12.33 13.23
N PRO A 110 -18.54 -11.50 12.70
CA PRO A 110 -17.15 -11.92 12.47
C PRO A 110 -16.38 -12.02 13.79
N GLU A 111 -15.19 -12.62 13.73
CA GLU A 111 -14.34 -12.79 14.93
C GLU A 111 -13.72 -11.47 15.40
N VAL A 112 -13.48 -10.52 14.50
CA VAL A 112 -12.75 -9.27 14.77
C VAL A 112 -13.54 -8.04 14.33
N ASP A 113 -13.22 -6.90 14.93
CA ASP A 113 -13.75 -5.61 14.52
C ASP A 113 -13.18 -5.18 13.17
N SER A 114 -13.89 -4.29 12.50
CA SER A 114 -13.49 -3.65 11.26
C SER A 114 -13.16 -2.16 11.48
N ALA A 115 -12.53 -1.55 10.49
CA ALA A 115 -12.35 -0.12 10.42
C ALA A 115 -12.55 0.38 8.98
N ILE A 116 -13.03 1.61 8.85
CA ILE A 116 -13.07 2.32 7.57
C ILE A 116 -11.79 3.14 7.47
N VAL A 117 -11.00 2.86 6.43
CA VAL A 117 -9.74 3.54 6.12
C VAL A 117 -9.93 4.38 4.87
N GLU A 118 -9.57 5.64 4.97
CA GLU A 118 -9.40 6.55 3.85
C GLU A 118 -7.94 6.58 3.43
N ILE A 119 -7.67 6.54 2.12
CA ILE A 119 -6.34 6.70 1.54
C ILE A 119 -6.46 7.75 0.43
N VAL A 120 -5.57 8.76 0.47
CA VAL A 120 -5.49 9.80 -0.54
C VAL A 120 -4.09 9.81 -1.13
N ILE A 121 -3.99 9.68 -2.45
CA ILE A 121 -2.73 9.66 -3.19
C ILE A 121 -2.49 11.03 -3.80
N GLU A 122 -1.34 11.66 -3.50
CA GLU A 122 -1.03 13.04 -3.82
C GLU A 122 0.25 13.22 -4.61
N LYS A 123 1.17 12.28 -4.53
CA LYS A 123 2.54 12.35 -5.11
C LYS A 123 3.07 10.96 -5.46
N ASN A 124 4.23 10.90 -6.14
CA ASN A 124 4.95 9.67 -6.46
C ASN A 124 4.03 8.58 -7.04
N PHE A 125 3.15 8.97 -7.97
CA PHE A 125 2.08 8.10 -8.48
C PHE A 125 2.60 6.82 -9.11
N GLU A 126 3.83 6.84 -9.67
CA GLU A 126 4.51 5.71 -10.31
C GLU A 126 5.06 4.68 -9.31
N LEU A 127 5.20 5.05 -8.04
CA LEU A 127 5.94 4.26 -7.06
C LEU A 127 5.38 2.84 -6.87
N ALA A 128 4.06 2.69 -6.91
CA ALA A 128 3.41 1.38 -6.79
C ALA A 128 3.65 0.47 -8.02
N ASN A 129 4.08 1.04 -9.16
CA ASN A 129 4.45 0.32 -10.37
C ASN A 129 5.96 0.03 -10.46
N ASP A 130 6.78 0.57 -9.57
CA ASP A 130 8.23 0.40 -9.61
C ASP A 130 8.64 -0.90 -8.90
N ASP A 131 9.14 -1.85 -9.68
CA ASP A 131 9.56 -3.16 -9.19
C ASP A 131 10.73 -3.04 -8.19
N LEU A 132 11.65 -2.10 -8.39
CA LEU A 132 12.78 -1.87 -7.48
C LEU A 132 12.29 -1.37 -6.11
N TRP A 133 11.32 -0.44 -6.08
CA TRP A 133 10.69 -0.01 -4.83
C TRP A 133 10.08 -1.18 -4.07
N SER A 134 9.29 -1.98 -4.77
CA SER A 134 8.66 -3.18 -4.21
C SER A 134 9.70 -4.16 -3.70
N GLU A 135 10.78 -4.42 -4.47
CA GLU A 135 11.85 -5.34 -4.08
C GLU A 135 12.60 -4.87 -2.83
N ILE A 136 13.01 -3.59 -2.78
CA ILE A 136 13.72 -3.01 -1.62
C ILE A 136 12.89 -3.18 -0.35
N LEU A 137 11.62 -2.83 -0.39
CA LEU A 137 10.74 -2.98 0.78
C LEU A 137 10.58 -4.45 1.18
N HIS A 138 10.25 -5.34 0.24
CA HIS A 138 10.06 -6.76 0.56
C HIS A 138 11.33 -7.41 1.12
N LYS A 139 12.51 -7.07 0.58
CA LYS A 139 13.80 -7.55 1.10
C LYS A 139 14.07 -6.97 2.49
N GLY A 140 13.86 -5.67 2.68
CA GLY A 140 14.03 -5.01 3.98
C GLY A 140 13.24 -5.67 5.10
N PHE A 141 11.99 -6.07 4.82
CA PHE A 141 11.10 -6.74 5.77
C PHE A 141 11.18 -8.27 5.78
N SER A 142 12.06 -8.89 4.99
CA SER A 142 12.14 -10.35 4.85
C SER A 142 12.46 -11.07 6.16
N GLN A 143 13.30 -10.47 7.01
CA GLN A 143 13.69 -11.01 8.32
C GLN A 143 13.59 -9.92 9.39
N ARG A 144 12.43 -9.77 10.01
CA ARG A 144 12.11 -8.70 10.97
C ARG A 144 13.10 -8.55 12.15
N ARG A 145 13.69 -9.65 12.61
CA ARG A 145 14.68 -9.64 13.71
C ARG A 145 16.09 -9.26 13.29
N LYS A 146 16.36 -9.11 11.99
CA LYS A 146 17.65 -8.70 11.45
C LYS A 146 17.68 -7.19 11.20
N THR A 147 18.89 -6.64 11.19
CA THR A 147 19.11 -5.25 10.80
C THR A 147 18.77 -5.03 9.33
N LEU A 148 18.44 -3.81 8.95
CA LEU A 148 18.19 -3.42 7.57
C LEU A 148 19.38 -3.76 6.67
N LEU A 149 20.60 -3.45 7.10
CA LEU A 149 21.82 -3.76 6.37
C LEU A 149 21.91 -5.27 6.02
N ASN A 150 21.59 -6.15 6.98
CA ASN A 150 21.60 -7.58 6.73
C ASN A 150 20.54 -8.02 5.74
N ASN A 151 19.36 -7.41 5.77
CA ASN A 151 18.27 -7.73 4.87
C ASN A 151 18.55 -7.24 3.43
N LEU A 152 19.18 -6.09 3.29
CA LEU A 152 19.48 -5.46 2.00
C LEU A 152 20.89 -5.74 1.47
N LYS A 153 21.69 -6.61 2.10
CA LYS A 153 23.08 -6.90 1.77
C LYS A 153 23.37 -7.28 0.31
N ASN A 154 22.36 -7.73 -0.43
CA ASN A 154 22.47 -8.11 -1.85
C ASN A 154 22.36 -6.89 -2.80
N PHE A 155 21.94 -5.74 -2.30
CA PHE A 155 21.97 -4.51 -3.08
C PHE A 155 23.40 -3.94 -3.06
N HIS A 156 23.85 -3.53 -4.25
CA HIS A 156 25.17 -2.93 -4.39
C HIS A 156 25.30 -1.66 -3.52
N ASP A 157 26.44 -1.46 -2.91
CA ASP A 157 26.81 -0.28 -2.11
C ASP A 157 25.85 0.08 -0.95
N ILE A 158 24.96 -0.84 -0.54
CA ILE A 158 23.95 -0.54 0.50
C ILE A 158 24.58 -0.02 1.80
N ASN A 159 25.76 -0.52 2.20
CA ASN A 159 26.46 -0.05 3.40
C ASN A 159 26.86 1.42 3.27
N ASP A 160 27.38 1.81 2.12
CA ASP A 160 27.84 3.18 1.85
C ASP A 160 26.64 4.12 1.67
N ILE A 161 25.55 3.62 1.07
CA ILE A 161 24.27 4.34 0.98
C ILE A 161 23.74 4.65 2.38
N LEU A 162 23.61 3.65 3.26
CA LEU A 162 23.12 3.88 4.63
C LEU A 162 24.02 4.84 5.41
N PHE A 163 25.35 4.71 5.26
CA PHE A 163 26.31 5.62 5.88
C PHE A 163 26.14 7.05 5.38
N SER A 164 26.04 7.27 4.07
CA SER A 164 25.87 8.62 3.47
C SER A 164 24.56 9.29 3.89
N LEU A 165 23.53 8.50 4.17
CA LEU A 165 22.23 8.97 4.65
C LEU A 165 22.18 9.16 6.17
N ASN A 166 23.28 8.91 6.90
CA ASN A 166 23.36 8.91 8.37
C ASN A 166 22.34 7.93 9.02
N ILE A 167 22.05 6.81 8.36
CA ILE A 167 21.18 5.77 8.88
C ILE A 167 22.01 4.77 9.68
N ASP A 168 21.62 4.50 10.94
CA ASP A 168 22.33 3.55 11.81
C ASP A 168 22.31 2.14 11.20
N LYS A 169 23.47 1.50 11.11
CA LYS A 169 23.63 0.12 10.62
C LYS A 169 22.84 -0.93 11.41
N ASN A 170 22.45 -0.61 12.63
CA ASN A 170 21.69 -1.50 13.51
C ASN A 170 20.16 -1.32 13.38
N ILE A 171 19.73 -0.31 12.62
CA ILE A 171 18.31 -0.01 12.42
C ILE A 171 17.58 -1.20 11.78
N ARG A 172 16.29 -1.35 12.08
CA ARG A 172 15.41 -2.33 11.44
C ARG A 172 14.52 -1.67 10.42
N ALA A 173 13.93 -2.49 9.56
CA ALA A 173 13.03 -2.02 8.51
C ALA A 173 11.82 -1.22 9.04
N GLU A 174 11.26 -1.64 10.18
CA GLU A 174 10.12 -0.98 10.82
C GLU A 174 10.43 0.38 11.43
N ASP A 175 11.70 0.68 11.68
CA ASP A 175 12.10 1.91 12.37
C ASP A 175 12.19 3.12 11.42
N LEU A 176 12.30 2.87 10.08
CA LEU A 176 12.46 3.94 9.11
C LEU A 176 11.15 4.64 8.75
N THR A 177 11.28 5.94 8.52
CA THR A 177 10.23 6.75 7.87
C THR A 177 10.10 6.42 6.39
N SER A 178 8.98 6.78 5.77
CA SER A 178 8.81 6.65 4.31
C SER A 178 9.81 7.51 3.52
N GLU A 179 10.21 8.66 4.07
CA GLU A 179 11.22 9.53 3.45
C GLU A 179 12.60 8.91 3.44
N GLU A 180 13.01 8.23 4.52
CA GLU A 180 14.29 7.49 4.57
C GLU A 180 14.27 6.31 3.58
N TRP A 181 13.15 5.60 3.48
CA TRP A 181 12.97 4.55 2.47
C TRP A 181 13.07 5.09 1.04
N LEU A 182 12.48 6.25 0.75
CA LEU A 182 12.62 6.92 -0.55
C LEU A 182 14.07 7.32 -0.83
N LYS A 183 14.80 7.83 0.15
CA LYS A 183 16.23 8.16 -0.01
C LYS A 183 17.05 6.90 -0.34
N ILE A 184 16.84 5.80 0.36
CA ILE A 184 17.49 4.51 0.05
C ILE A 184 17.17 4.09 -1.38
N TYR A 185 15.88 4.07 -1.75
CA TYR A 185 15.42 3.70 -3.09
C TYR A 185 16.09 4.56 -4.18
N HIS A 186 16.12 5.88 -4.02
CA HIS A 186 16.71 6.76 -5.02
C HIS A 186 18.22 6.55 -5.18
N ASN A 187 18.95 6.27 -4.08
CA ASN A 187 20.38 5.98 -4.15
C ASN A 187 20.67 4.61 -4.78
N VAL A 188 19.84 3.60 -4.52
CA VAL A 188 19.94 2.29 -5.18
C VAL A 188 19.60 2.38 -6.66
N LYS A 189 18.58 3.18 -7.03
CA LYS A 189 18.14 3.37 -8.41
C LYS A 189 19.14 4.15 -9.25
N ASN A 190 19.80 5.16 -8.65
CA ASN A 190 20.74 6.04 -9.29
C ASN A 190 22.06 6.04 -8.48
N PRO A 191 22.88 4.98 -8.58
CA PRO A 191 24.15 4.95 -7.88
C PRO A 191 25.02 6.13 -8.34
N SER A 192 25.52 6.92 -7.40
CA SER A 192 26.47 7.99 -7.70
C SER A 192 27.68 7.35 -8.38
N VAL A 193 27.93 7.71 -9.63
CA VAL A 193 29.14 7.30 -10.34
C VAL A 193 30.31 8.04 -9.64
N ASN A 194 31.01 7.31 -8.78
CA ASN A 194 32.30 7.76 -8.22
C ASN A 194 33.42 7.47 -9.21
#